data_eb3a6a2fc044f5e25526b26b457e0aad
#
_entry.id   eb3a6a2fc044f5e25526b26b457e0aad
#
_cell.length_a   1.000
_cell.length_b   1.000
_cell.length_c   1.000
_cell.angle_alpha   90.00
_cell.angle_beta   90.00
_cell.angle_gamma   90.00
#
_symmetry.space_group_name_H-M   'P 1'
#
loop_
_entity.id
_entity.type
_entity.pdbx_description
1 polymer ?
#
loop_
_entity_poly.entity_id
_entity_poly.type
_entity_poly.pdbx_seq_one_letter_code
_entity_poly.pdbx_strand_id
1 'polypeptide(L)'
;NLEAQEDNKRYVFLEHFTNTSCSICAGRNPTFRSTILDEYQDMEVIHVEYHPSVPYSNDVFYVQNPDENEDRRNYYGVNGTPRLFVLGEQAPLGSQLLPLSTLEAVLGQTTAVEIDVREIKDGTNRTVNIDLNALENVPAGDWRLRVIVVERVIEQTTNNGETEHHNVFRKVLNTWEGSALSISAAAETQNLTFDYTLETDWQDDQIYAIAFLQKDDTKEVLNVGSSWNKQQFVGIDANTNQEISFALSPNPATDFLTIEYDRNLANNSVLEIYDVSGVLVKTYKMAASQNENTIAIDELSEGVYIAFLKNENASVAKRFVKTK
;
A
#
# COMPACT_ATOMS: atom_id res chain seq x y z
N ASN A 1 15.19 12.08 17.16
CA ASN A 1 15.33 12.38 15.71
C ASN A 1 15.11 11.16 14.81
N LEU A 2 14.73 9.98 15.33
CA LEU A 2 14.40 8.80 14.53
C LEU A 2 12.89 8.70 14.23
N GLU A 3 12.03 9.35 15.01
CA GLU A 3 10.57 9.35 14.80
C GLU A 3 10.14 10.22 13.60
N ALA A 4 10.90 11.26 13.25
CA ALA A 4 10.61 12.14 12.11
C ALA A 4 10.92 11.50 10.73
N GLN A 5 11.49 10.29 10.68
CA GLN A 5 11.90 9.64 9.44
C GLN A 5 10.85 8.65 8.91
N GLU A 6 9.85 8.27 9.69
CA GLU A 6 8.73 7.42 9.23
C GLU A 6 7.59 8.23 8.58
N ASP A 7 7.39 9.48 9.00
CA ASP A 7 6.27 10.32 8.53
C ASP A 7 6.44 10.86 7.10
N ASN A 8 7.68 10.89 6.55
CA ASN A 8 7.94 11.40 5.20
C ASN A 8 8.50 10.36 4.23
N LYS A 9 8.21 9.10 4.44
CA LYS A 9 8.66 8.01 3.59
C LYS A 9 8.08 8.10 2.19
N ARG A 10 8.93 8.02 1.17
CA ARG A 10 8.55 7.85 -0.22
C ARG A 10 8.46 6.36 -0.53
N TYR A 11 7.27 5.88 -0.87
CA TYR A 11 7.10 4.54 -1.41
C TYR A 11 7.50 4.49 -2.87
N VAL A 12 8.17 3.42 -3.29
CA VAL A 12 8.55 3.20 -4.68
C VAL A 12 7.37 2.58 -5.43
N PHE A 13 6.81 3.32 -6.39
CA PHE A 13 5.74 2.81 -7.24
C PHE A 13 6.31 2.06 -8.45
N LEU A 14 5.89 0.81 -8.60
CA LEU A 14 6.26 -0.05 -9.72
C LEU A 14 5.03 -0.32 -10.59
N GLU A 15 5.09 0.14 -11.83
CA GLU A 15 4.05 -0.10 -12.85
C GLU A 15 4.56 -1.11 -13.86
N HIS A 16 4.00 -2.30 -13.82
CA HIS A 16 4.44 -3.44 -14.60
C HIS A 16 3.42 -3.75 -15.71
N PHE A 17 3.85 -3.68 -16.97
CA PHE A 17 3.07 -4.10 -18.12
C PHE A 17 3.47 -5.54 -18.49
N THR A 18 2.54 -6.46 -18.32
CA THR A 18 2.70 -7.91 -18.58
C THR A 18 1.60 -8.41 -19.52
N ASN A 19 1.61 -9.72 -19.85
CA ASN A 19 0.56 -10.30 -20.69
C ASN A 19 0.51 -11.83 -20.50
N THR A 20 -0.67 -12.38 -20.28
CA THR A 20 -0.93 -13.79 -19.95
C THR A 20 -0.69 -14.78 -21.10
N SER A 21 -0.34 -14.29 -22.29
CA SER A 21 0.09 -15.08 -23.44
C SER A 21 1.57 -14.86 -23.79
N CYS A 22 2.29 -14.02 -23.04
CA CYS A 22 3.68 -13.65 -23.29
C CYS A 22 4.65 -14.61 -22.59
N SER A 23 5.39 -15.41 -23.33
CA SER A 23 6.36 -16.37 -22.79
C SER A 23 7.56 -15.69 -22.10
N ILE A 24 7.95 -14.49 -22.56
CA ILE A 24 9.04 -13.72 -21.93
C ILE A 24 8.58 -13.22 -20.55
N CYS A 25 7.30 -12.83 -20.42
CA CYS A 25 6.71 -12.42 -19.15
C CYS A 25 6.76 -13.60 -18.16
N ALA A 26 6.23 -14.75 -18.54
CA ALA A 26 6.27 -15.96 -17.70
C ALA A 26 7.70 -16.39 -17.28
N GLY A 27 8.70 -16.08 -18.11
CA GLY A 27 10.10 -16.36 -17.77
C GLY A 27 10.73 -15.37 -16.79
N ARG A 28 10.17 -14.13 -16.64
CA ARG A 28 10.74 -13.05 -15.80
C ARG A 28 9.94 -12.79 -14.54
N ASN A 29 8.61 -12.89 -14.59
CA ASN A 29 7.73 -12.56 -13.49
C ASN A 29 8.03 -13.35 -12.21
N PRO A 30 8.30 -14.69 -12.23
CA PRO A 30 8.61 -15.43 -11.01
C PRO A 30 9.86 -14.90 -10.28
N THR A 31 10.93 -14.57 -11.03
CA THR A 31 12.15 -14.01 -10.44
C THR A 31 11.90 -12.61 -9.89
N PHE A 32 11.18 -11.76 -10.62
CA PHE A 32 10.80 -10.44 -10.15
C PHE A 32 9.98 -10.53 -8.84
N ARG A 33 9.02 -11.43 -8.78
CA ARG A 33 8.22 -11.69 -7.58
C ARG A 33 9.12 -12.04 -6.40
N SER A 34 9.91 -13.10 -6.52
CA SER A 34 10.74 -13.60 -5.41
C SER A 34 11.86 -12.66 -4.98
N THR A 35 12.38 -11.80 -5.86
CA THR A 35 13.50 -10.91 -5.52
C THR A 35 13.07 -9.49 -5.16
N ILE A 36 11.87 -9.07 -5.57
CA ILE A 36 11.40 -7.70 -5.37
C ILE A 36 10.10 -7.68 -4.55
N LEU A 37 9.05 -8.38 -4.99
CA LEU A 37 7.76 -8.27 -4.31
C LEU A 37 7.78 -8.96 -2.94
N ASP A 38 8.29 -10.17 -2.84
CA ASP A 38 8.34 -10.92 -1.57
C ASP A 38 9.21 -10.22 -0.51
N GLU A 39 10.22 -9.43 -0.94
CA GLU A 39 11.15 -8.76 -0.04
C GLU A 39 10.76 -7.31 0.33
N TYR A 40 10.12 -6.57 -0.59
CA TYR A 40 9.94 -5.11 -0.45
C TYR A 40 8.49 -4.64 -0.51
N GLN A 41 7.56 -5.47 -1.01
CA GLN A 41 6.17 -5.05 -1.20
C GLN A 41 5.52 -4.73 0.16
N ASP A 42 4.70 -3.67 0.18
CA ASP A 42 4.01 -3.09 1.34
C ASP A 42 4.92 -2.47 2.41
N MET A 43 6.22 -2.75 2.38
CA MET A 43 7.21 -2.09 3.24
C MET A 43 7.84 -0.87 2.57
N GLU A 44 8.31 -1.03 1.32
CA GLU A 44 9.03 -0.01 0.56
C GLU A 44 8.44 0.20 -0.83
N VAL A 45 7.75 -0.82 -1.37
CA VAL A 45 7.29 -0.90 -2.75
C VAL A 45 5.79 -1.09 -2.82
N ILE A 46 5.12 -0.34 -3.69
CA ILE A 46 3.74 -0.57 -4.11
C ILE A 46 3.77 -0.90 -5.60
N HIS A 47 3.10 -1.98 -5.99
CA HIS A 47 3.18 -2.56 -7.33
C HIS A 47 1.80 -2.73 -7.95
N VAL A 48 1.71 -2.56 -9.29
CA VAL A 48 0.52 -2.86 -10.09
C VAL A 48 0.91 -3.53 -11.40
N GLU A 49 0.15 -4.55 -11.82
CA GLU A 49 0.25 -5.19 -13.13
C GLU A 49 -0.85 -4.69 -14.06
N TYR A 50 -0.46 -4.10 -15.21
CA TYR A 50 -1.33 -3.75 -16.31
C TYR A 50 -1.22 -4.81 -17.41
N HIS A 51 -2.36 -5.15 -17.99
CA HIS A 51 -2.48 -6.16 -19.04
C HIS A 51 -2.96 -5.52 -20.36
N PRO A 52 -2.05 -4.99 -21.20
CA PRO A 52 -2.41 -4.38 -22.47
C PRO A 52 -2.65 -5.42 -23.57
N SER A 53 -3.20 -4.96 -24.72
CA SER A 53 -3.41 -5.79 -25.90
C SER A 53 -2.13 -6.34 -26.57
N VAL A 54 -0.97 -5.86 -26.16
CA VAL A 54 0.32 -6.23 -26.74
C VAL A 54 1.10 -7.20 -25.84
N PRO A 55 1.77 -8.20 -26.39
CA PRO A 55 1.80 -8.58 -27.81
C PRO A 55 0.57 -9.36 -28.27
N TYR A 56 -0.34 -9.73 -27.36
CA TYR A 56 -1.51 -10.54 -27.65
C TYR A 56 -2.79 -9.96 -27.02
N SER A 57 -3.79 -9.70 -27.84
CA SER A 57 -5.07 -9.12 -27.40
C SER A 57 -6.05 -10.10 -26.75
N ASN A 58 -5.68 -11.38 -26.67
CA ASN A 58 -6.45 -12.44 -26.00
C ASN A 58 -6.01 -12.65 -24.53
N ASP A 59 -5.31 -11.68 -23.93
CA ASP A 59 -4.98 -11.66 -22.52
C ASP A 59 -6.26 -11.66 -21.67
N VAL A 60 -6.33 -12.55 -20.68
CA VAL A 60 -7.56 -12.78 -19.90
C VAL A 60 -7.96 -11.59 -19.02
N PHE A 61 -7.01 -10.76 -18.59
CA PHE A 61 -7.28 -9.56 -17.80
C PHE A 61 -7.47 -8.33 -18.69
N TYR A 62 -6.81 -8.30 -19.86
CA TYR A 62 -7.06 -7.28 -20.87
C TYR A 62 -8.54 -7.24 -21.30
N VAL A 63 -9.12 -8.39 -21.61
CA VAL A 63 -10.50 -8.46 -22.10
C VAL A 63 -11.56 -8.06 -21.07
N GLN A 64 -11.20 -8.02 -19.79
CA GLN A 64 -12.08 -7.57 -18.71
C GLN A 64 -12.14 -6.04 -18.60
N ASN A 65 -11.06 -5.34 -18.94
CA ASN A 65 -11.01 -3.87 -18.97
C ASN A 65 -10.04 -3.37 -20.06
N PRO A 66 -10.43 -3.47 -21.36
CA PRO A 66 -9.53 -3.15 -22.45
C PRO A 66 -9.20 -1.65 -22.54
N ASP A 67 -10.18 -0.77 -22.35
CA ASP A 67 -10.02 0.66 -22.59
C ASP A 67 -9.03 1.30 -21.60
N GLU A 68 -9.19 1.05 -20.32
CA GLU A 68 -8.33 1.64 -19.29
C GLU A 68 -6.91 1.05 -19.29
N ASN A 69 -6.74 -0.24 -19.65
CA ASN A 69 -5.42 -0.84 -19.86
C ASN A 69 -4.72 -0.23 -21.09
N GLU A 70 -5.44 0.03 -22.19
CA GLU A 70 -4.88 0.70 -23.37
C GLU A 70 -4.54 2.15 -23.10
N ASP A 71 -5.36 2.88 -22.37
CA ASP A 71 -5.07 4.26 -21.98
C ASP A 71 -3.75 4.35 -21.20
N ARG A 72 -3.56 3.47 -20.20
CA ARG A 72 -2.30 3.45 -19.43
C ARG A 72 -1.12 3.01 -20.28
N ARG A 73 -1.29 2.03 -21.14
CA ARG A 73 -0.30 1.60 -22.13
C ARG A 73 0.13 2.76 -23.05
N ASN A 74 -0.84 3.48 -23.59
CA ASN A 74 -0.60 4.60 -24.50
C ASN A 74 0.08 5.77 -23.80
N TYR A 75 -0.30 6.05 -22.54
CA TYR A 75 0.36 7.07 -21.70
C TYR A 75 1.87 6.87 -21.59
N TYR A 76 2.31 5.63 -21.46
CA TYR A 76 3.72 5.28 -21.40
C TYR A 76 4.36 4.93 -22.76
N GLY A 77 3.58 4.80 -23.82
CA GLY A 77 4.07 4.39 -25.14
C GLY A 77 4.60 2.94 -25.17
N VAL A 78 4.00 2.05 -24.39
CA VAL A 78 4.40 0.64 -24.33
C VAL A 78 3.97 -0.11 -25.58
N ASN A 79 4.92 -0.63 -26.36
CA ASN A 79 4.69 -1.36 -27.60
C ASN A 79 4.91 -2.87 -27.51
N GLY A 80 5.15 -3.40 -26.31
CA GLY A 80 5.35 -4.82 -26.04
C GLY A 80 5.66 -5.08 -24.59
N THR A 81 5.41 -6.29 -24.14
CA THR A 81 5.62 -6.74 -22.75
C THR A 81 6.77 -7.76 -22.66
N PRO A 82 7.41 -7.95 -21.50
CA PRO A 82 7.19 -7.16 -20.29
C PRO A 82 7.87 -5.79 -20.34
N ARG A 83 7.32 -4.80 -19.62
CA ARG A 83 7.93 -3.49 -19.35
C ARG A 83 7.65 -3.12 -17.90
N LEU A 84 8.59 -2.44 -17.26
CA LEU A 84 8.44 -1.94 -15.90
C LEU A 84 8.85 -0.47 -15.83
N PHE A 85 8.10 0.30 -15.05
CA PHE A 85 8.39 1.68 -14.74
C PHE A 85 8.56 1.82 -13.22
N VAL A 86 9.61 2.52 -12.80
CA VAL A 86 9.94 2.83 -11.43
C VAL A 86 9.71 4.31 -11.21
N LEU A 87 8.76 4.68 -10.38
CA LEU A 87 8.39 6.10 -10.15
C LEU A 87 8.14 6.90 -11.45
N GLY A 88 7.60 6.23 -12.48
CA GLY A 88 7.29 6.81 -13.79
C GLY A 88 8.41 6.73 -14.82
N GLU A 89 9.62 6.34 -14.45
CA GLU A 89 10.75 6.14 -15.36
C GLU A 89 10.88 4.67 -15.78
N GLN A 90 11.09 4.43 -17.07
CA GLN A 90 11.23 3.05 -17.58
C GLN A 90 12.53 2.40 -17.04
N ALA A 91 12.35 1.24 -16.40
CA ALA A 91 13.49 0.42 -15.96
C ALA A 91 14.33 -0.05 -17.15
N PRO A 92 15.66 -0.23 -16.96
CA PRO A 92 16.56 -0.71 -18.02
C PRO A 92 16.09 -2.06 -18.59
N LEU A 93 16.05 -2.15 -19.92
CA LEU A 93 15.73 -3.41 -20.59
C LEU A 93 16.89 -4.39 -20.46
N GLY A 94 16.63 -5.58 -19.93
CA GLY A 94 17.66 -6.60 -19.70
C GLY A 94 17.09 -8.00 -19.57
N SER A 95 17.89 -8.92 -19.03
CA SER A 95 17.46 -10.28 -18.73
C SER A 95 16.49 -10.34 -17.54
N GLN A 96 16.65 -9.43 -16.58
CA GLN A 96 15.73 -9.24 -15.45
C GLN A 96 14.67 -8.20 -15.79
N LEU A 97 13.50 -8.30 -15.16
CA LEU A 97 12.45 -7.28 -15.28
C LEU A 97 12.86 -6.00 -14.55
N LEU A 98 13.43 -6.15 -13.35
CA LEU A 98 14.00 -5.06 -12.56
C LEU A 98 15.32 -5.52 -11.93
N PRO A 99 16.48 -4.93 -12.29
CA PRO A 99 17.71 -5.13 -11.54
C PRO A 99 17.56 -4.56 -10.12
N LEU A 100 17.96 -5.33 -9.09
CA LEU A 100 17.87 -4.89 -7.69
C LEU A 100 18.57 -3.55 -7.45
N SER A 101 19.72 -3.31 -8.08
CA SER A 101 20.45 -2.03 -8.00
C SER A 101 19.65 -0.82 -8.50
N THR A 102 18.70 -1.03 -9.41
CA THR A 102 17.79 0.04 -9.87
C THR A 102 16.77 0.39 -8.79
N LEU A 103 16.25 -0.61 -8.08
CA LEU A 103 15.37 -0.40 -6.94
C LEU A 103 16.14 0.26 -5.78
N GLU A 104 17.30 -0.30 -5.39
CA GLU A 104 18.13 0.21 -4.29
C GLU A 104 18.52 1.68 -4.45
N ALA A 105 18.67 2.15 -5.69
CA ALA A 105 18.99 3.55 -5.97
C ALA A 105 17.88 4.55 -5.57
N VAL A 106 16.65 4.07 -5.41
CA VAL A 106 15.47 4.91 -5.09
C VAL A 106 14.82 4.56 -3.74
N LEU A 107 15.26 3.50 -3.07
CA LEU A 107 14.80 3.14 -1.72
C LEU A 107 15.26 4.17 -0.68
N GLY A 108 14.49 4.30 0.41
CA GLY A 108 14.82 5.15 1.55
C GLY A 108 14.76 6.67 1.26
N GLN A 109 14.22 7.08 0.12
CA GLN A 109 13.98 8.49 -0.18
C GLN A 109 12.79 9.03 0.61
N THR A 110 12.80 10.34 0.85
CA THR A 110 11.68 11.08 1.48
C THR A 110 10.78 11.72 0.42
N THR A 111 9.57 12.08 0.85
CA THR A 111 8.56 12.74 0.02
C THR A 111 8.08 14.04 0.67
N ALA A 112 7.65 14.99 -0.15
CA ALA A 112 6.99 16.22 0.33
C ALA A 112 5.50 16.00 0.64
N VAL A 113 4.87 14.89 0.17
CA VAL A 113 3.45 14.62 0.37
C VAL A 113 3.26 13.17 0.81
N GLU A 114 2.69 13.00 1.99
CA GLU A 114 2.15 11.72 2.44
C GLU A 114 0.82 11.45 1.75
N ILE A 115 0.58 10.17 1.39
CA ILE A 115 -0.68 9.72 0.81
C ILE A 115 -1.22 8.60 1.70
N ASP A 116 -2.23 8.92 2.50
CA ASP A 116 -2.94 7.93 3.31
C ASP A 116 -4.20 7.47 2.58
N VAL A 117 -4.30 6.17 2.32
CA VAL A 117 -5.42 5.56 1.58
C VAL A 117 -6.12 4.58 2.50
N ARG A 118 -7.41 4.78 2.71
CA ARG A 118 -8.28 3.92 3.54
C ARG A 118 -9.49 3.49 2.76
N GLU A 119 -9.87 2.23 2.87
CA GLU A 119 -11.03 1.69 2.20
C GLU A 119 -12.06 1.20 3.23
N ILE A 120 -13.30 1.66 3.06
CA ILE A 120 -14.46 1.22 3.84
C ILE A 120 -15.27 0.27 2.98
N LYS A 121 -15.62 -0.89 3.56
CA LYS A 121 -16.40 -1.94 2.91
C LYS A 121 -17.81 -1.97 3.50
N ASP A 122 -18.84 -1.87 2.64
CA ASP A 122 -20.25 -2.03 2.99
C ASP A 122 -20.92 -2.96 1.98
N GLY A 123 -20.95 -4.25 2.29
CA GLY A 123 -21.36 -5.28 1.34
C GLY A 123 -20.50 -5.27 0.08
N THR A 124 -21.09 -5.03 -1.08
CA THR A 124 -20.34 -4.84 -2.34
C THR A 124 -19.91 -3.39 -2.58
N ASN A 125 -20.42 -2.43 -1.82
CA ASN A 125 -20.04 -1.03 -1.95
C ASN A 125 -18.70 -0.79 -1.27
N ARG A 126 -17.89 0.09 -1.86
CA ARG A 126 -16.57 0.48 -1.39
C ARG A 126 -16.46 2.00 -1.41
N THR A 127 -15.93 2.56 -0.33
CA THR A 127 -15.60 3.98 -0.24
C THR A 127 -14.11 4.11 0.04
N VAL A 128 -13.37 4.74 -0.86
CA VAL A 128 -11.93 4.99 -0.74
C VAL A 128 -11.74 6.43 -0.28
N ASN A 129 -11.24 6.60 0.93
CA ASN A 129 -10.87 7.90 1.49
C ASN A 129 -9.36 8.10 1.36
N ILE A 130 -8.96 9.26 0.85
CA ILE A 130 -7.56 9.62 0.62
C ILE A 130 -7.28 10.94 1.31
N ASP A 131 -6.29 10.93 2.21
CA ASP A 131 -5.77 12.11 2.85
C ASP A 131 -4.37 12.40 2.27
N LEU A 132 -4.21 13.56 1.65
CA LEU A 132 -2.94 14.08 1.16
C LEU A 132 -2.43 15.11 2.17
N ASN A 133 -1.30 14.84 2.79
CA ASN A 133 -0.70 15.71 3.79
C ASN A 133 0.64 16.25 3.27
N ALA A 134 0.74 17.57 3.10
CA ALA A 134 2.00 18.20 2.74
C ALA A 134 2.92 18.26 3.97
N LEU A 135 3.99 17.48 3.94
CA LEU A 135 5.01 17.42 4.99
C LEU A 135 6.04 18.54 4.81
N GLU A 136 6.25 18.93 3.56
CA GLU A 136 7.14 20.01 3.13
C GLU A 136 6.45 20.82 2.03
N ASN A 137 7.12 21.86 1.52
CA ASN A 137 6.63 22.57 0.35
C ASN A 137 6.63 21.64 -0.85
N VAL A 138 5.48 21.50 -1.50
CA VAL A 138 5.32 20.61 -2.64
C VAL A 138 6.13 21.13 -3.83
N PRO A 139 6.92 20.29 -4.52
CA PRO A 139 7.63 20.69 -5.71
C PRO A 139 6.68 21.25 -6.78
N ALA A 140 7.06 22.33 -7.44
CA ALA A 140 6.25 22.96 -8.49
C ALA A 140 5.95 21.97 -9.65
N GLY A 141 4.73 22.02 -10.17
CA GLY A 141 4.30 21.20 -11.29
C GLY A 141 2.79 20.94 -11.26
N ASP A 142 2.26 20.40 -12.37
CA ASP A 142 0.87 19.96 -12.46
C ASP A 142 0.75 18.52 -11.94
N TRP A 143 0.68 18.39 -10.63
CA TRP A 143 0.52 17.10 -9.96
C TRP A 143 -0.92 16.62 -10.03
N ARG A 144 -1.11 15.40 -10.47
CA ARG A 144 -2.41 14.74 -10.59
C ARG A 144 -2.46 13.51 -9.69
N LEU A 145 -3.48 13.44 -8.83
CA LEU A 145 -3.80 12.24 -8.07
C LEU A 145 -4.56 11.27 -8.97
N ARG A 146 -4.07 10.07 -9.12
CA ARG A 146 -4.75 8.94 -9.76
C ARG A 146 -5.05 7.88 -8.73
N VAL A 147 -6.24 7.30 -8.82
CA VAL A 147 -6.73 6.29 -7.87
C VAL A 147 -7.19 5.08 -8.67
N ILE A 148 -6.63 3.93 -8.34
CA ILE A 148 -6.89 2.67 -9.03
C ILE A 148 -7.32 1.58 -8.06
N VAL A 149 -8.11 0.63 -8.54
CA VAL A 149 -8.46 -0.61 -7.84
C VAL A 149 -7.60 -1.74 -8.38
N VAL A 150 -7.10 -2.57 -7.49
CA VAL A 150 -6.16 -3.64 -7.78
C VAL A 150 -6.58 -4.91 -7.06
N GLU A 151 -6.37 -6.07 -7.67
CA GLU A 151 -6.56 -7.37 -7.04
C GLU A 151 -5.21 -8.01 -6.71
N ARG A 152 -5.00 -8.35 -5.45
CA ARG A 152 -3.71 -8.70 -4.86
C ARG A 152 -3.11 -9.98 -5.43
N VAL A 153 -3.88 -11.05 -5.41
CA VAL A 153 -3.48 -12.36 -5.94
C VAL A 153 -4.66 -12.99 -6.65
N ILE A 154 -4.43 -13.42 -7.88
CA ILE A 154 -5.40 -14.17 -8.67
C ILE A 154 -4.77 -15.52 -9.03
N GLU A 155 -5.34 -16.58 -8.49
CA GLU A 155 -4.95 -17.96 -8.82
C GLU A 155 -5.67 -18.40 -10.10
N GLN A 156 -4.99 -18.27 -11.23
CA GLN A 156 -5.53 -18.63 -12.53
C GLN A 156 -4.43 -19.12 -13.47
N THR A 157 -4.54 -20.35 -13.97
CA THR A 157 -3.63 -20.84 -15.02
C THR A 157 -3.92 -20.15 -16.33
N THR A 158 -2.90 -19.57 -16.96
CA THR A 158 -3.01 -18.80 -18.20
C THR A 158 -2.21 -19.42 -19.35
N ASN A 159 -2.36 -18.86 -20.55
CA ASN A 159 -1.80 -19.42 -21.80
C ASN A 159 -0.27 -19.52 -21.80
N ASN A 160 0.42 -18.64 -21.09
CA ASN A 160 1.88 -18.64 -20.97
C ASN A 160 2.41 -19.59 -19.87
N GLY A 161 1.51 -20.24 -19.12
CA GLY A 161 1.83 -21.20 -18.07
C GLY A 161 1.95 -20.61 -16.66
N GLU A 162 1.77 -19.30 -16.48
CA GLU A 162 1.65 -18.69 -15.16
C GLU A 162 0.37 -19.16 -14.47
N THR A 163 0.43 -19.38 -13.16
CA THR A 163 -0.70 -19.86 -12.32
C THR A 163 -1.17 -18.85 -11.29
N GLU A 164 -0.39 -17.81 -11.06
CA GLU A 164 -0.66 -16.73 -10.13
C GLU A 164 -0.30 -15.38 -10.77
N HIS A 165 -1.17 -14.39 -10.55
CA HIS A 165 -1.00 -13.02 -11.04
C HIS A 165 -1.13 -12.08 -9.85
N HIS A 166 -0.23 -11.09 -9.75
CA HIS A 166 -0.10 -10.27 -8.55
C HIS A 166 -0.41 -8.81 -8.82
N ASN A 167 -1.26 -8.22 -7.97
CA ASN A 167 -1.60 -6.80 -8.03
C ASN A 167 -2.17 -6.39 -9.41
N VAL A 168 -3.08 -7.20 -9.93
CA VAL A 168 -3.68 -6.99 -11.25
C VAL A 168 -4.59 -5.76 -11.21
N PHE A 169 -4.35 -4.82 -12.11
CA PHE A 169 -5.18 -3.64 -12.31
C PHE A 169 -6.62 -4.03 -12.67
N ARG A 170 -7.59 -3.45 -11.97
CA ARG A 170 -9.00 -3.70 -12.20
C ARG A 170 -9.74 -2.50 -12.77
N LYS A 171 -9.48 -1.28 -12.22
CA LYS A 171 -10.26 -0.10 -12.56
C LYS A 171 -9.56 1.18 -12.13
N VAL A 172 -9.77 2.27 -12.86
CA VAL A 172 -9.46 3.63 -12.40
C VAL A 172 -10.72 4.28 -11.79
N LEU A 173 -10.60 4.95 -10.65
CA LEU A 173 -11.74 5.55 -9.95
C LEU A 173 -12.03 6.99 -10.36
N ASN A 174 -11.02 7.77 -10.74
CA ASN A 174 -11.14 9.19 -11.04
C ASN A 174 -10.64 9.58 -12.44
N THR A 175 -10.70 8.67 -13.39
CA THR A 175 -10.14 8.77 -14.73
C THR A 175 -8.61 8.86 -14.79
N TRP A 176 -8.02 8.61 -15.97
CA TRP A 176 -6.57 8.71 -16.13
C TRP A 176 -6.03 10.15 -16.17
N GLU A 177 -6.90 11.17 -16.34
CA GLU A 177 -6.53 12.58 -16.19
C GLU A 177 -6.20 12.92 -14.74
N GLY A 178 -6.82 12.20 -13.78
CA GLY A 178 -6.59 12.38 -12.35
C GLY A 178 -7.20 13.67 -11.78
N SER A 179 -7.17 13.78 -10.46
CA SER A 179 -7.62 14.94 -9.71
C SER A 179 -6.45 15.89 -9.44
N ALA A 180 -6.61 17.19 -9.66
CA ALA A 180 -5.56 18.16 -9.42
C ALA A 180 -5.19 18.22 -7.93
N LEU A 181 -3.88 18.30 -7.64
CA LEU A 181 -3.38 18.60 -6.32
C LEU A 181 -3.64 20.08 -5.99
N SER A 182 -4.26 20.36 -4.85
CA SER A 182 -4.57 21.71 -4.41
C SER A 182 -3.71 22.25 -3.25
N ILE A 183 -2.88 21.38 -2.65
CA ILE A 183 -1.93 21.72 -1.59
C ILE A 183 -0.57 22.07 -2.18
N SER A 184 0.14 23.02 -1.58
CA SER A 184 1.43 23.52 -2.07
C SER A 184 2.46 23.78 -0.99
N ALA A 185 2.02 24.00 0.25
CA ALA A 185 2.88 24.37 1.38
C ALA A 185 2.77 23.34 2.51
N ALA A 186 3.82 23.24 3.30
CA ALA A 186 3.85 22.39 4.49
C ALA A 186 2.64 22.60 5.41
N ALA A 187 2.15 21.51 5.98
CA ALA A 187 0.96 21.44 6.84
C ALA A 187 -0.39 21.72 6.14
N GLU A 188 -0.42 21.86 4.81
CA GLU A 188 -1.68 21.84 4.06
C GLU A 188 -2.15 20.41 3.86
N THR A 189 -3.47 20.19 3.83
CA THR A 189 -4.10 18.89 3.61
C THR A 189 -5.16 18.98 2.54
N GLN A 190 -5.34 17.89 1.79
CA GLN A 190 -6.42 17.71 0.82
C GLN A 190 -7.06 16.33 1.02
N ASN A 191 -8.37 16.31 1.19
CA ASN A 191 -9.13 15.06 1.37
C ASN A 191 -9.96 14.79 0.12
N LEU A 192 -9.96 13.54 -0.35
CA LEU A 192 -10.77 13.10 -1.47
C LEU A 192 -11.44 11.77 -1.11
N THR A 193 -12.62 11.57 -1.70
CA THR A 193 -13.39 10.34 -1.50
C THR A 193 -13.89 9.83 -2.85
N PHE A 194 -13.77 8.53 -3.07
CA PHE A 194 -14.23 7.85 -4.29
C PHE A 194 -15.01 6.61 -3.92
N ASP A 195 -16.14 6.40 -4.58
CA ASP A 195 -16.98 5.22 -4.39
C ASP A 195 -16.90 4.30 -5.60
N TYR A 196 -16.95 2.99 -5.36
CA TYR A 196 -17.11 1.99 -6.38
C TYR A 196 -17.88 0.78 -5.87
N THR A 197 -18.32 -0.08 -6.77
CA THR A 197 -18.96 -1.35 -6.42
C THR A 197 -18.03 -2.49 -6.82
N LEU A 198 -17.90 -3.48 -5.94
CA LEU A 198 -17.15 -4.70 -6.20
C LEU A 198 -17.80 -5.48 -7.34
N GLU A 199 -17.04 -5.83 -8.36
CA GLU A 199 -17.52 -6.68 -9.46
C GLU A 199 -17.62 -8.14 -8.99
N THR A 200 -18.52 -8.90 -9.61
CA THR A 200 -18.86 -10.25 -9.13
C THR A 200 -17.77 -11.30 -9.33
N ASP A 201 -16.82 -11.04 -10.20
CA ASP A 201 -15.68 -11.90 -10.52
C ASP A 201 -14.40 -11.53 -9.76
N TRP A 202 -14.45 -10.49 -8.90
CA TRP A 202 -13.32 -10.07 -8.07
C TRP A 202 -13.39 -10.74 -6.69
N GLN A 203 -12.22 -11.12 -6.16
CA GLN A 203 -12.13 -11.71 -4.83
C GLN A 203 -12.08 -10.58 -3.78
N ASP A 204 -13.14 -10.45 -2.99
CA ASP A 204 -13.35 -9.36 -2.03
C ASP A 204 -12.16 -9.11 -1.08
N ASP A 205 -11.57 -10.16 -0.56
CA ASP A 205 -10.43 -10.09 0.36
C ASP A 205 -9.10 -9.75 -0.34
N GLN A 206 -9.06 -9.80 -1.67
CA GLN A 206 -7.90 -9.47 -2.49
C GLN A 206 -7.98 -8.05 -3.09
N ILE A 207 -9.15 -7.39 -3.01
CA ILE A 207 -9.35 -6.06 -3.61
C ILE A 207 -8.88 -4.96 -2.66
N TYR A 208 -8.15 -3.99 -3.22
CA TYR A 208 -7.66 -2.82 -2.51
C TYR A 208 -7.43 -1.65 -3.48
N ALA A 209 -7.29 -0.44 -2.93
CA ALA A 209 -7.04 0.77 -3.70
C ALA A 209 -5.57 1.22 -3.59
N ILE A 210 -5.04 1.74 -4.69
CA ILE A 210 -3.76 2.46 -4.76
C ILE A 210 -4.03 3.88 -5.22
N ALA A 211 -3.42 4.87 -4.58
CA ALA A 211 -3.46 6.28 -4.98
C ALA A 211 -2.03 6.81 -5.17
N PHE A 212 -1.77 7.53 -6.25
CA PHE A 212 -0.45 8.07 -6.54
C PHE A 212 -0.51 9.47 -7.17
N LEU A 213 0.47 10.31 -6.82
CA LEU A 213 0.65 11.65 -7.38
C LEU A 213 1.67 11.59 -8.52
N GLN A 214 1.26 11.98 -9.71
CA GLN A 214 2.09 11.93 -10.91
C GLN A 214 1.96 13.21 -11.75
N LYS A 215 3.04 13.63 -12.39
CA LYS A 215 3.04 14.68 -13.42
C LYS A 215 2.85 14.05 -14.81
N ASP A 216 2.09 14.72 -15.68
CA ASP A 216 1.86 14.22 -17.03
C ASP A 216 3.03 14.52 -17.98
N ASP A 217 3.69 15.65 -17.81
CA ASP A 217 4.80 16.09 -18.67
C ASP A 217 6.06 15.23 -18.50
N THR A 218 6.43 14.92 -17.28
CA THR A 218 7.64 14.14 -16.94
C THR A 218 7.36 12.67 -16.61
N LYS A 219 6.09 12.35 -16.28
CA LYS A 219 5.64 11.06 -15.73
C LYS A 219 6.19 10.75 -14.33
N GLU A 220 6.92 11.68 -13.73
CA GLU A 220 7.45 11.54 -12.38
C GLU A 220 6.34 11.26 -11.38
N VAL A 221 6.54 10.26 -10.51
CA VAL A 221 5.67 9.96 -9.38
C VAL A 221 6.28 10.53 -8.11
N LEU A 222 5.55 11.44 -7.46
CA LEU A 222 6.00 12.07 -6.21
C LEU A 222 5.92 11.09 -5.05
N ASN A 223 4.80 10.42 -4.88
CA ASN A 223 4.56 9.38 -3.89
C ASN A 223 3.36 8.52 -4.28
N VAL A 224 3.21 7.40 -3.59
CA VAL A 224 2.11 6.44 -3.73
C VAL A 224 1.66 5.94 -2.37
N GLY A 225 0.39 5.68 -2.20
CA GLY A 225 -0.21 5.06 -1.03
C GLY A 225 -1.13 3.91 -1.42
N SER A 226 -1.41 3.02 -0.48
CA SER A 226 -2.24 1.83 -0.68
C SER A 226 -3.16 1.62 0.52
N SER A 227 -4.38 1.12 0.27
CA SER A 227 -5.29 0.67 1.33
C SER A 227 -5.00 -0.77 1.78
N TRP A 228 -4.09 -1.50 1.11
CA TRP A 228 -3.65 -2.81 1.55
C TRP A 228 -2.99 -2.72 2.94
N ASN A 229 -3.26 -3.65 3.83
CA ASN A 229 -2.84 -3.62 5.24
C ASN A 229 -3.42 -2.46 6.10
N LYS A 230 -4.13 -1.50 5.49
CA LYS A 230 -4.94 -0.49 6.17
C LYS A 230 -6.42 -0.83 6.09
N GLN A 231 -6.78 -2.07 5.76
CA GLN A 231 -8.17 -2.52 5.75
C GLN A 231 -8.73 -2.41 7.16
N GLN A 232 -9.50 -1.39 7.38
CA GLN A 232 -10.24 -1.24 8.62
C GLN A 232 -11.39 -2.23 8.62
N PHE A 233 -11.45 -3.04 9.65
CA PHE A 233 -12.54 -3.96 9.89
C PHE A 233 -13.86 -3.22 9.82
N VAL A 234 -14.76 -3.75 8.99
CA VAL A 234 -16.05 -3.17 8.70
C VAL A 234 -17.03 -3.43 9.83
N GLY A 235 -17.83 -2.48 10.03
CA GLY A 235 -19.11 -2.57 10.69
C GLY A 235 -19.12 -1.78 11.96
N ILE A 236 -19.72 -0.65 11.86
CA ILE A 236 -20.60 0.05 12.78
C ILE A 236 -20.39 1.57 12.60
N ASP A 237 -21.45 2.22 12.12
CA ASP A 237 -21.76 3.65 12.16
C ASP A 237 -20.62 4.67 12.27
N ALA A 238 -20.41 5.38 11.17
CA ALA A 238 -19.65 6.62 11.06
C ALA A 238 -20.25 7.75 11.94
N ASN A 239 -20.27 7.54 13.27
CA ASN A 239 -20.71 8.59 14.20
C ASN A 239 -20.02 8.57 15.56
N THR A 240 -18.77 8.09 15.64
CA THR A 240 -17.93 8.39 16.79
C THR A 240 -16.50 8.68 16.32
N ASN A 241 -16.13 9.95 16.27
CA ASN A 241 -14.76 10.45 16.27
C ASN A 241 -14.03 9.94 17.53
N GLN A 242 -13.51 8.72 17.51
CA GLN A 242 -12.60 8.24 18.54
C GLN A 242 -11.39 7.62 17.84
N GLU A 243 -10.47 8.48 17.41
CA GLU A 243 -9.11 8.06 17.10
C GLU A 243 -8.48 7.52 18.38
N ILE A 244 -8.08 6.23 18.38
CA ILE A 244 -7.18 5.73 19.41
C ILE A 244 -5.77 6.07 18.93
N SER A 245 -5.07 6.91 19.66
CA SER A 245 -3.62 7.04 19.53
C SER A 245 -2.94 6.44 20.75
N PHE A 246 -1.79 5.80 20.56
CA PHE A 246 -0.98 5.29 21.65
C PHE A 246 0.52 5.44 21.36
N ALA A 247 1.31 5.55 22.39
CA ALA A 247 2.77 5.53 22.31
C ALA A 247 3.32 4.28 22.99
N LEU A 248 4.50 3.83 22.54
CA LEU A 248 5.25 2.73 23.13
C LEU A 248 6.59 3.24 23.64
N SER A 249 6.89 3.00 24.92
CA SER A 249 8.16 3.36 25.53
C SER A 249 8.61 2.33 26.59
N PRO A 250 9.92 2.11 26.75
CA PRO A 250 10.99 2.53 25.86
C PRO A 250 10.94 1.77 24.52
N ASN A 251 11.47 2.35 23.46
CA ASN A 251 11.72 1.67 22.21
C ASN A 251 13.13 2.06 21.70
N PRO A 252 14.12 1.16 21.68
CA PRO A 252 14.07 -0.28 22.03
C PRO A 252 13.70 -0.57 23.49
N ALA A 253 13.00 -1.70 23.69
CA ALA A 253 12.57 -2.19 24.98
C ALA A 253 13.36 -3.43 25.41
N THR A 254 13.52 -3.62 26.74
CA THR A 254 14.11 -4.84 27.33
C THR A 254 13.03 -5.72 27.95
N ASP A 255 12.75 -5.63 29.22
CA ASP A 255 11.84 -6.53 29.93
C ASP A 255 10.39 -6.04 29.96
N PHE A 256 10.19 -4.73 29.79
CA PHE A 256 8.89 -4.09 29.91
C PHE A 256 8.65 -3.12 28.75
N LEU A 257 7.37 -2.98 28.39
CA LEU A 257 6.90 -2.01 27.41
C LEU A 257 5.71 -1.26 28.01
N THR A 258 5.80 0.05 28.05
CA THR A 258 4.73 0.94 28.50
C THR A 258 3.94 1.43 27.30
N ILE A 259 2.63 1.33 27.39
CA ILE A 259 1.67 1.77 26.40
C ILE A 259 0.93 2.98 26.97
N GLU A 260 1.17 4.16 26.43
CA GLU A 260 0.51 5.42 26.78
C GLU A 260 -0.58 5.74 25.77
N TYR A 261 -1.75 6.22 26.21
CA TYR A 261 -2.85 6.62 25.30
C TYR A 261 -3.42 7.99 25.69
N ASP A 262 -3.92 8.71 24.70
CA ASP A 262 -4.49 10.05 24.87
C ASP A 262 -5.89 10.04 25.53
N ARG A 263 -6.55 8.89 25.59
CA ARG A 263 -7.92 8.72 26.13
C ARG A 263 -8.07 7.40 26.87
N ASN A 264 -9.05 7.34 27.77
CA ASN A 264 -9.43 6.10 28.41
C ASN A 264 -9.89 5.07 27.37
N LEU A 265 -9.27 3.90 27.41
CA LEU A 265 -9.66 2.78 26.54
C LEU A 265 -11.06 2.27 26.90
N ALA A 266 -11.79 1.74 25.90
CA ALA A 266 -13.00 1.01 26.15
C ALA A 266 -12.74 -0.27 26.96
N ASN A 267 -13.73 -0.76 27.72
CA ASN A 267 -13.60 -1.90 28.65
C ASN A 267 -13.09 -3.22 28.03
N ASN A 268 -13.14 -3.36 26.70
CA ASN A 268 -12.74 -4.57 25.97
C ASN A 268 -11.48 -4.38 25.13
N SER A 269 -10.65 -3.38 25.44
CA SER A 269 -9.41 -3.16 24.69
C SER A 269 -8.37 -4.23 24.94
N VAL A 270 -7.70 -4.67 23.86
CA VAL A 270 -6.62 -5.65 23.88
C VAL A 270 -5.40 -5.13 23.13
N LEU A 271 -4.23 -5.47 23.61
CA LEU A 271 -2.97 -5.29 22.87
C LEU A 271 -2.53 -6.66 22.37
N GLU A 272 -2.38 -6.82 21.08
CA GLU A 272 -1.84 -8.01 20.44
C GLU A 272 -0.45 -7.70 19.90
N ILE A 273 0.51 -8.59 20.14
CA ILE A 273 1.88 -8.47 19.65
C ILE A 273 2.13 -9.56 18.62
N TYR A 274 2.60 -9.16 17.45
CA TYR A 274 2.96 -10.02 16.34
C TYR A 274 4.46 -9.92 16.06
N ASP A 275 5.06 -11.02 15.63
CA ASP A 275 6.41 -11.00 15.06
C ASP A 275 6.39 -10.49 13.60
N VAL A 276 7.57 -10.35 13.00
CA VAL A 276 7.73 -9.87 11.61
C VAL A 276 7.15 -10.82 10.57
N SER A 277 6.86 -12.07 10.91
CA SER A 277 6.20 -13.03 10.03
C SER A 277 4.66 -12.99 10.12
N GLY A 278 4.13 -12.08 10.95
CA GLY A 278 2.69 -11.93 11.19
C GLY A 278 2.10 -12.96 12.16
N VAL A 279 2.93 -13.71 12.89
CA VAL A 279 2.48 -14.66 13.90
C VAL A 279 2.15 -13.92 15.20
N LEU A 280 0.93 -14.11 15.71
CA LEU A 280 0.53 -13.60 17.03
C LEU A 280 1.36 -14.29 18.12
N VAL A 281 2.20 -13.53 18.85
CA VAL A 281 3.07 -14.06 19.88
C VAL A 281 2.56 -13.79 21.29
N LYS A 282 1.78 -12.72 21.49
CA LYS A 282 1.24 -12.37 22.81
C LYS A 282 -0.03 -11.53 22.71
N THR A 283 -0.92 -11.66 23.72
CA THR A 283 -2.12 -10.82 23.87
C THR A 283 -2.23 -10.34 25.31
N TYR A 284 -2.50 -9.05 25.50
CA TYR A 284 -2.71 -8.42 26.79
C TYR A 284 -4.08 -7.75 26.84
N LYS A 285 -4.83 -7.96 27.91
CA LYS A 285 -6.02 -7.17 28.19
C LYS A 285 -5.60 -5.84 28.78
N MET A 286 -6.09 -4.76 28.20
CA MET A 286 -5.77 -3.41 28.64
C MET A 286 -6.73 -2.99 29.75
N ALA A 287 -6.20 -2.34 30.79
CA ALA A 287 -7.02 -1.84 31.90
C ALA A 287 -7.81 -0.61 31.44
N ALA A 288 -9.15 -0.70 31.49
CA ALA A 288 -10.00 0.47 31.31
C ALA A 288 -9.75 1.49 32.43
N SER A 289 -9.88 2.76 32.14
CA SER A 289 -9.71 3.88 33.10
C SER A 289 -8.27 4.28 33.48
N GLN A 290 -7.26 3.83 32.78
CA GLN A 290 -5.88 4.31 32.90
C GLN A 290 -5.41 4.89 31.58
N ASN A 291 -4.55 5.90 31.60
CA ASN A 291 -3.92 6.45 30.39
C ASN A 291 -2.60 5.75 30.05
N GLU A 292 -2.23 4.76 30.84
CA GLU A 292 -0.95 4.06 30.74
C GLU A 292 -1.11 2.61 31.21
N ASN A 293 -0.50 1.65 30.51
CA ASN A 293 -0.33 0.28 30.93
C ASN A 293 1.08 -0.20 30.65
N THR A 294 1.71 -0.84 31.64
CA THR A 294 3.01 -1.48 31.47
C THR A 294 2.84 -3.00 31.39
N ILE A 295 3.40 -3.60 30.36
CA ILE A 295 3.36 -5.04 30.10
C ILE A 295 4.77 -5.64 30.15
N ALA A 296 4.86 -6.89 30.59
CA ALA A 296 6.11 -7.65 30.58
C ALA A 296 6.31 -8.29 29.18
N ILE A 297 7.49 -8.09 28.62
CA ILE A 297 7.91 -8.65 27.31
C ILE A 297 9.22 -9.44 27.43
N ASP A 298 9.63 -9.80 28.62
CA ASP A 298 10.84 -10.57 28.94
C ASP A 298 10.87 -11.95 28.27
N GLU A 299 9.70 -12.55 28.03
CA GLU A 299 9.55 -13.83 27.31
C GLU A 299 9.75 -13.73 25.80
N LEU A 300 9.73 -12.52 25.22
CA LEU A 300 9.94 -12.32 23.78
C LEU A 300 11.43 -12.42 23.46
N SER A 301 11.74 -13.06 22.34
CA SER A 301 13.09 -13.08 21.76
C SER A 301 13.50 -11.68 21.30
N GLU A 302 14.82 -11.43 21.18
CA GLU A 302 15.29 -10.21 20.51
C GLU A 302 14.77 -10.13 19.09
N GLY A 303 14.27 -8.97 18.69
CA GLY A 303 13.69 -8.80 17.34
C GLY A 303 12.78 -7.60 17.23
N VAL A 304 12.22 -7.45 16.04
CA VAL A 304 11.20 -6.45 15.72
C VAL A 304 9.82 -7.05 15.90
N TYR A 305 8.91 -6.29 16.52
CA TYR A 305 7.53 -6.69 16.78
C TYR A 305 6.56 -5.58 16.40
N ILE A 306 5.33 -5.96 16.07
CA ILE A 306 4.22 -5.05 15.82
C ILE A 306 3.18 -5.24 16.92
N ALA A 307 2.87 -4.17 17.63
CA ALA A 307 1.85 -4.12 18.66
C ALA A 307 0.57 -3.48 18.09
N PHE A 308 -0.54 -4.21 18.13
CA PHE A 308 -1.87 -3.73 17.76
C PHE A 308 -2.70 -3.46 19.00
N LEU A 309 -3.06 -2.20 19.22
CA LEU A 309 -4.05 -1.84 20.23
C LEU A 309 -5.43 -1.85 19.57
N LYS A 310 -6.32 -2.71 20.07
CA LYS A 310 -7.66 -2.94 19.51
C LYS A 310 -8.74 -2.74 20.54
N ASN A 311 -9.87 -2.16 20.14
CA ASN A 311 -11.13 -2.21 20.85
C ASN A 311 -12.26 -2.55 19.86
N GLU A 312 -13.54 -2.47 20.30
CA GLU A 312 -14.70 -2.79 19.45
C GLU A 312 -14.82 -1.87 18.23
N ASN A 313 -14.23 -0.68 18.23
CA ASN A 313 -14.45 0.37 17.25
C ASN A 313 -13.18 0.85 16.53
N ALA A 314 -11.99 0.43 16.95
CA ALA A 314 -10.73 0.90 16.38
C ALA A 314 -9.58 -0.09 16.60
N SER A 315 -8.62 -0.07 15.69
CA SER A 315 -7.35 -0.79 15.80
C SER A 315 -6.22 0.09 15.28
N VAL A 316 -5.16 0.22 16.08
CA VAL A 316 -3.96 1.00 15.70
C VAL A 316 -2.73 0.15 15.95
N ALA A 317 -1.75 0.19 15.04
CA ALA A 317 -0.51 -0.57 15.12
C ALA A 317 0.69 0.34 15.36
N LYS A 318 1.65 -0.15 16.17
CA LYS A 318 2.98 0.47 16.31
C LYS A 318 4.06 -0.59 16.40
N ARG A 319 5.21 -0.30 15.81
CA ARG A 319 6.39 -1.16 15.85
C ARG A 319 7.23 -0.85 17.09
N PHE A 320 7.81 -1.90 17.69
CA PHE A 320 8.86 -1.77 18.68
C PHE A 320 9.98 -2.80 18.46
N VAL A 321 11.14 -2.53 19.05
CA VAL A 321 12.31 -3.41 19.02
C VAL A 321 12.55 -3.97 20.41
N LYS A 322 12.59 -5.31 20.54
CA LYS A 322 13.01 -6.01 21.76
C LYS A 322 14.52 -6.24 21.71
N THR A 323 15.20 -5.81 22.74
CA THR A 323 16.65 -6.04 22.94
C THR A 323 16.90 -6.83 24.25
N LYS A 324 18.15 -7.20 24.47
CA LYS A 324 18.56 -7.86 25.74
C LYS A 324 18.30 -7.00 26.93
#